data_639b09eaf896c4f0b50b65a51ca6f78e
#
_entry.id   639b09eaf896c4f0b50b65a51ca6f78e
#
_cell.length_a   1.000
_cell.length_b   1.000
_cell.length_c   1.000
_cell.angle_alpha   90.00
_cell.angle_beta   90.00
_cell.angle_gamma   90.00
#
_symmetry.space_group_name_H-M   'P 1'
#
loop_
_entity.id
_entity.type
_entity.pdbx_description
1 polymer ?
#
loop_
_entity_poly.entity_id
_entity_poly.type
_entity_poly.pdbx_seq_one_letter_code
_entity_poly.pdbx_strand_id
1 'polypeptide(L)'
;MSQKVDEGKNQLVMLGTVFVLIVILMAFMMNFNKNSNKANAGTKTEIGKNIGKNNSIASNGKYQVLKVSDGDTINVQKVENGKLVDEVVKIRMYGIDAPEKTQDYGPESRAALAKIIGNNLVEIEVKNRDRYGRSVAVVYVNGKNVNQEMVRTGNAWWYYEYDKKDTEMEQLQANAKKNKLGLFSKRGYVEPWIYRKEKKAQTSTKPRVRRK
;
A
#
# COMPACT_ATOMS: atom_id res chain seq x y z
N MET A 1 54.42 29.71 -20.80
CA MET A 1 53.17 30.00 -21.58
C MET A 1 52.48 28.79 -22.13
N SER A 2 52.60 27.60 -21.48
CA SER A 2 52.11 26.31 -22.00
C SER A 2 51.00 25.64 -21.20
N GLN A 3 50.53 26.19 -20.08
CA GLN A 3 49.52 25.54 -19.22
C GLN A 3 48.06 25.99 -19.48
N LYS A 4 47.82 27.08 -20.21
CA LYS A 4 46.47 27.60 -20.47
C LYS A 4 45.71 26.94 -21.62
N VAL A 5 46.38 26.14 -22.45
CA VAL A 5 45.76 25.51 -23.64
C VAL A 5 45.12 24.16 -23.32
N ASP A 6 45.49 23.53 -22.21
CA ASP A 6 45.04 22.17 -21.88
C ASP A 6 43.71 22.14 -21.10
N GLU A 7 43.40 23.17 -20.31
CA GLU A 7 42.14 23.27 -19.57
C GLU A 7 40.91 23.45 -20.47
N GLY A 8 41.05 24.17 -21.59
CA GLY A 8 39.97 24.38 -22.55
C GLY A 8 39.53 23.11 -23.30
N LYS A 9 40.50 22.23 -23.60
CA LYS A 9 40.22 20.95 -24.28
C LYS A 9 39.52 19.95 -23.37
N ASN A 10 39.92 19.91 -22.10
CA ASN A 10 39.28 19.03 -21.11
C ASN A 10 37.86 19.47 -20.78
N GLN A 11 37.56 20.77 -20.74
CA GLN A 11 36.19 21.25 -20.56
C GLN A 11 35.30 20.95 -21.76
N LEU A 12 35.79 21.05 -22.97
CA LEU A 12 35.03 20.76 -24.19
C LEU A 12 34.70 19.27 -24.32
N VAL A 13 35.64 18.39 -23.94
CA VAL A 13 35.43 16.94 -23.90
C VAL A 13 34.41 16.56 -22.82
N MET A 14 34.43 17.18 -21.63
CA MET A 14 33.47 16.95 -20.54
C MET A 14 32.05 17.38 -20.91
N LEU A 15 31.89 18.53 -21.57
CA LEU A 15 30.60 19.01 -22.06
C LEU A 15 30.04 18.09 -23.16
N GLY A 16 30.87 17.56 -24.04
CA GLY A 16 30.46 16.61 -25.08
C GLY A 16 29.98 15.27 -24.50
N THR A 17 30.66 14.73 -23.51
CA THR A 17 30.26 13.47 -22.85
C THR A 17 28.97 13.59 -22.07
N VAL A 18 28.74 14.71 -21.37
CA VAL A 18 27.48 14.97 -20.65
C VAL A 18 26.31 15.10 -21.63
N PHE A 19 26.50 15.77 -22.76
CA PHE A 19 25.48 15.94 -23.79
C PHE A 19 25.06 14.59 -24.41
N VAL A 20 26.04 13.74 -24.73
CA VAL A 20 25.83 12.39 -25.27
C VAL A 20 25.02 11.51 -24.25
N LEU A 21 25.37 11.59 -22.97
CA LEU A 21 24.64 10.85 -21.91
C LEU A 21 23.19 11.32 -21.77
N ILE A 22 22.92 12.62 -21.87
CA ILE A 22 21.58 13.18 -21.83
C ILE A 22 20.74 12.70 -23.03
N VAL A 23 21.32 12.69 -24.24
CA VAL A 23 20.63 12.21 -25.45
C VAL A 23 20.31 10.71 -25.36
N ILE A 24 21.23 9.90 -24.83
CA ILE A 24 21.01 8.46 -24.62
C ILE A 24 19.91 8.24 -23.57
N LEU A 25 19.89 9.02 -22.49
CA LEU A 25 18.86 8.94 -21.46
C LEU A 25 17.47 9.33 -22.00
N MET A 26 17.40 10.38 -22.82
CA MET A 26 16.14 10.78 -23.49
C MET A 26 15.66 9.73 -24.49
N ALA A 27 16.55 9.12 -25.28
CA ALA A 27 16.21 8.05 -26.20
C ALA A 27 15.72 6.80 -25.46
N PHE A 28 16.31 6.47 -24.31
CA PHE A 28 15.86 5.38 -23.45
C PHE A 28 14.47 5.65 -22.85
N MET A 29 14.22 6.87 -22.39
CA MET A 29 12.91 7.30 -21.89
C MET A 29 11.82 7.29 -22.98
N MET A 30 12.15 7.70 -24.21
CA MET A 30 11.22 7.66 -25.35
C MET A 30 10.89 6.23 -25.78
N ASN A 31 11.84 5.31 -25.70
CA ASN A 31 11.62 3.90 -26.06
C ASN A 31 10.83 3.15 -25.00
N PHE A 32 10.96 3.53 -23.72
CA PHE A 32 10.17 2.98 -22.62
C PHE A 32 8.68 3.37 -22.75
N ASN A 33 8.39 4.59 -23.22
CA ASN A 33 7.02 5.07 -23.43
C ASN A 33 6.35 4.45 -24.67
N LYS A 34 7.10 4.00 -25.68
CA LYS A 34 6.55 3.34 -26.87
C LYS A 34 6.13 1.88 -26.62
N ASN A 35 6.74 1.21 -25.65
CA ASN A 35 6.40 -0.20 -25.34
C ASN A 35 5.18 -0.36 -24.44
N SER A 36 4.70 0.71 -23.80
CA SER A 36 3.49 0.68 -22.94
C SER A 36 2.17 0.70 -23.73
N ASN A 37 2.20 0.94 -25.04
CA ASN A 37 0.99 1.11 -25.86
C ASN A 37 0.66 -0.08 -26.80
N LYS A 38 1.30 -1.23 -26.64
CA LYS A 38 1.11 -2.37 -27.57
C LYS A 38 0.52 -3.64 -26.93
N ALA A 39 -0.18 -3.54 -25.82
CA ALA A 39 -0.89 -4.65 -25.23
C ALA A 39 -2.34 -4.25 -24.91
N ASN A 40 -3.20 -4.17 -25.92
CA ASN A 40 -4.63 -4.43 -25.80
C ASN A 40 -5.29 -4.40 -27.19
N ALA A 41 -5.37 -5.55 -27.83
CA ALA A 41 -6.34 -5.80 -28.89
C ALA A 41 -6.78 -7.27 -28.83
N GLY A 42 -7.98 -7.49 -28.35
CA GLY A 42 -8.85 -8.55 -28.83
C GLY A 42 -8.80 -9.92 -28.19
N THR A 43 -9.76 -10.24 -27.33
CA THR A 43 -10.52 -11.49 -27.53
C THR A 43 -11.88 -11.35 -26.83
N LYS A 44 -12.94 -11.22 -27.62
CA LYS A 44 -14.32 -11.48 -27.20
C LYS A 44 -14.45 -12.99 -27.03
N THR A 45 -14.87 -13.45 -25.88
CA THR A 45 -15.47 -14.77 -25.71
C THR A 45 -16.72 -14.62 -24.84
N GLU A 46 -17.87 -14.80 -25.47
CA GLU A 46 -19.14 -14.99 -24.77
C GLU A 46 -19.08 -16.28 -23.98
N ILE A 47 -19.41 -16.23 -22.70
CA ILE A 47 -19.81 -17.40 -21.92
C ILE A 47 -21.05 -17.03 -21.08
N GLY A 48 -22.03 -17.89 -21.27
CA GLY A 48 -23.38 -17.83 -20.80
C GLY A 48 -23.59 -17.73 -19.30
N LYS A 49 -24.81 -17.29 -19.00
CA LYS A 49 -25.48 -17.24 -17.72
C LYS A 49 -25.23 -18.48 -16.84
N ASN A 50 -24.74 -18.25 -15.63
CA ASN A 50 -25.13 -19.03 -14.48
C ASN A 50 -25.20 -18.12 -13.24
N ILE A 51 -26.44 -17.93 -12.76
CA ILE A 51 -26.76 -17.09 -11.61
C ILE A 51 -26.52 -17.95 -10.37
N GLY A 52 -25.35 -17.82 -9.80
CA GLY A 52 -25.04 -18.18 -8.43
C GLY A 52 -24.70 -16.91 -7.67
N LYS A 53 -25.47 -16.58 -6.64
CA LYS A 53 -25.22 -15.45 -5.74
C LYS A 53 -23.88 -15.61 -5.02
N ASN A 54 -22.79 -15.32 -5.67
CA ASN A 54 -21.51 -15.01 -5.04
C ASN A 54 -21.26 -13.53 -5.27
N ASN A 55 -21.48 -12.72 -4.23
CA ASN A 55 -21.07 -11.32 -4.19
C ASN A 55 -19.53 -11.23 -4.20
N SER A 56 -18.90 -11.69 -5.26
CA SER A 56 -17.55 -11.29 -5.59
C SER A 56 -17.64 -9.89 -6.18
N ILE A 57 -17.39 -8.88 -5.34
CA ILE A 57 -17.18 -7.52 -5.81
C ILE A 57 -15.85 -7.55 -6.56
N ALA A 58 -15.89 -7.89 -7.84
CA ALA A 58 -14.82 -7.61 -8.78
C ALA A 58 -14.89 -6.11 -9.03
N SER A 59 -14.24 -5.34 -8.18
CA SER A 59 -14.29 -3.90 -8.26
C SER A 59 -13.17 -3.40 -9.17
N ASN A 60 -13.40 -3.38 -10.47
CA ASN A 60 -12.64 -2.52 -11.40
C ASN A 60 -13.05 -1.04 -11.22
N GLY A 61 -13.63 -0.68 -10.07
CA GLY A 61 -14.07 0.67 -9.74
C GLY A 61 -12.99 1.47 -9.03
N LYS A 62 -13.03 2.78 -9.19
CA LYS A 62 -12.24 3.72 -8.41
C LYS A 62 -13.04 4.17 -7.20
N TYR A 63 -12.37 4.31 -6.07
CA TYR A 63 -12.98 4.68 -4.80
C TYR A 63 -12.27 5.91 -4.21
N GLN A 64 -13.04 6.82 -3.65
CA GLN A 64 -12.53 7.89 -2.81
C GLN A 64 -12.38 7.39 -1.39
N VAL A 65 -11.22 7.58 -0.79
CA VAL A 65 -11.02 7.34 0.64
C VAL A 65 -11.59 8.53 1.43
N LEU A 66 -12.63 8.26 2.21
CA LEU A 66 -13.28 9.27 3.04
C LEU A 66 -12.63 9.39 4.42
N LYS A 67 -12.08 8.27 4.92
CA LYS A 67 -11.47 8.22 6.25
C LYS A 67 -10.44 7.10 6.32
N VAL A 68 -9.28 7.40 6.87
CA VAL A 68 -8.32 6.42 7.36
C VAL A 68 -8.58 6.24 8.86
N SER A 69 -9.00 5.06 9.29
CA SER A 69 -9.38 4.76 10.68
C SER A 69 -8.16 4.43 11.52
N ASP A 70 -7.30 3.57 11.00
CA ASP A 70 -6.01 3.16 11.54
C ASP A 70 -5.07 2.77 10.39
N GLY A 71 -3.92 2.17 10.67
CA GLY A 71 -2.90 1.87 9.65
C GLY A 71 -3.25 0.75 8.67
N ASP A 72 -4.42 0.11 8.81
CA ASP A 72 -4.85 -0.97 7.93
C ASP A 72 -6.37 -0.99 7.67
N THR A 73 -7.05 0.08 8.05
CA THR A 73 -8.50 0.17 7.90
C THR A 73 -8.91 1.54 7.34
N ILE A 74 -9.62 1.52 6.22
CA ILE A 74 -10.12 2.72 5.54
C ILE A 74 -11.62 2.62 5.29
N ASN A 75 -12.28 3.77 5.19
CA ASN A 75 -13.65 3.88 4.70
C ASN A 75 -13.60 4.51 3.32
N VAL A 76 -14.24 3.88 2.37
CA VAL A 76 -14.23 4.30 0.96
C VAL A 76 -15.64 4.41 0.41
N GLN A 77 -15.78 5.22 -0.63
CA GLN A 77 -17.01 5.32 -1.40
C GLN A 77 -16.67 5.27 -2.89
N LYS A 78 -17.48 4.55 -3.67
CA LYS A 78 -17.28 4.37 -5.10
C LYS A 78 -17.42 5.70 -5.83
N VAL A 79 -16.61 5.90 -6.87
CA VAL A 79 -16.67 7.06 -7.75
C VAL A 79 -17.06 6.61 -9.15
N GLU A 80 -18.17 7.16 -9.68
CA GLU A 80 -18.60 6.99 -11.07
C GLU A 80 -18.89 8.35 -11.68
N ASN A 81 -18.33 8.60 -12.86
CA ASN A 81 -18.48 9.89 -13.57
C ASN A 81 -18.12 11.11 -12.69
N GLY A 82 -17.10 10.97 -11.84
CA GLY A 82 -16.64 12.02 -10.93
C GLY A 82 -17.55 12.29 -9.72
N LYS A 83 -18.58 11.46 -9.49
CA LYS A 83 -19.51 11.58 -8.37
C LYS A 83 -19.36 10.40 -7.43
N LEU A 84 -19.56 10.64 -6.14
CA LEU A 84 -19.65 9.59 -5.13
C LEU A 84 -21.00 8.89 -5.31
N VAL A 85 -20.94 7.55 -5.43
CA VAL A 85 -22.10 6.67 -5.59
C VAL A 85 -22.01 5.52 -4.58
N ASP A 86 -23.10 4.80 -4.39
CA ASP A 86 -23.22 3.68 -3.47
C ASP A 86 -23.00 4.06 -1.99
N GLU A 87 -23.07 3.07 -1.10
CA GLU A 87 -22.82 3.26 0.33
C GLU A 87 -21.32 3.27 0.64
N VAL A 88 -21.00 3.85 1.80
CA VAL A 88 -19.63 3.83 2.34
C VAL A 88 -19.26 2.42 2.78
N VAL A 89 -18.18 1.90 2.23
CA VAL A 89 -17.68 0.56 2.54
C VAL A 89 -16.45 0.65 3.43
N LYS A 90 -16.43 -0.15 4.51
CA LYS A 90 -15.27 -0.29 5.38
C LYS A 90 -14.38 -1.41 4.89
N ILE A 91 -13.14 -1.06 4.57
CA ILE A 91 -12.11 -1.98 4.07
C ILE A 91 -11.10 -2.28 5.18
N ARG A 92 -10.83 -3.56 5.42
CA ARG A 92 -9.68 -4.06 6.18
C ARG A 92 -8.62 -4.51 5.18
N MET A 93 -7.43 -3.97 5.26
CA MET A 93 -6.38 -4.32 4.31
C MET A 93 -5.91 -5.76 4.54
N TYR A 94 -5.86 -6.54 3.44
CA TYR A 94 -5.48 -7.95 3.44
C TYR A 94 -3.99 -8.14 3.72
N GLY A 95 -3.64 -9.19 4.45
CA GLY A 95 -2.26 -9.64 4.64
C GLY A 95 -1.41 -8.77 5.56
N ILE A 96 -1.95 -7.70 6.13
CA ILE A 96 -1.23 -6.83 7.06
C ILE A 96 -1.97 -6.63 8.36
N ASP A 97 -1.24 -6.27 9.41
CA ASP A 97 -1.79 -5.88 10.71
C ASP A 97 -1.01 -4.66 11.23
N ALA A 98 -1.70 -3.53 11.37
CA ALA A 98 -1.10 -2.29 11.81
C ALA A 98 -1.23 -2.10 13.32
N PRO A 99 -0.32 -1.36 13.96
CA PRO A 99 -0.50 -0.98 15.35
C PRO A 99 -1.85 -0.33 15.61
N GLU A 100 -2.52 -0.76 16.69
CA GLU A 100 -3.82 -0.25 17.09
C GLU A 100 -3.75 1.25 17.39
N LYS A 101 -4.86 1.95 17.24
CA LYS A 101 -4.94 3.40 17.47
C LYS A 101 -4.36 3.86 18.82
N THR A 102 -4.45 3.01 19.86
CA THR A 102 -3.94 3.29 21.22
C THR A 102 -2.64 2.57 21.55
N GLN A 103 -2.07 1.89 20.58
CA GLN A 103 -0.77 1.23 20.68
C GLN A 103 0.34 2.21 20.27
N ASP A 104 1.54 2.00 20.80
CA ASP A 104 2.71 2.73 20.32
C ASP A 104 2.85 2.61 18.80
N TYR A 105 3.18 3.71 18.15
CA TYR A 105 3.24 3.81 16.69
C TYR A 105 1.88 3.73 15.96
N GLY A 106 0.74 3.62 16.64
CA GLY A 106 -0.57 3.58 16.00
C GLY A 106 -0.93 4.85 15.23
N PRO A 107 -0.79 6.04 15.85
CA PRO A 107 -1.00 7.32 15.16
C PRO A 107 -0.08 7.52 13.94
N GLU A 108 1.20 7.15 14.05
CA GLU A 108 2.20 7.24 12.98
C GLU A 108 1.87 6.30 11.82
N SER A 109 1.49 5.05 12.12
CA SER A 109 1.04 4.08 11.11
C SER A 109 -0.17 4.59 10.33
N ARG A 110 -1.18 5.12 11.04
CA ARG A 110 -2.33 5.74 10.41
C ARG A 110 -1.96 6.93 9.52
N ALA A 111 -1.07 7.81 9.99
CA ALA A 111 -0.59 8.95 9.22
C ALA A 111 0.19 8.52 7.98
N ALA A 112 0.98 7.44 8.08
CA ALA A 112 1.71 6.87 6.95
C ALA A 112 0.75 6.36 5.88
N LEU A 113 -0.30 5.61 6.25
CA LEU A 113 -1.32 5.15 5.31
C LEU A 113 -2.02 6.33 4.63
N ALA A 114 -2.41 7.35 5.39
CA ALA A 114 -3.03 8.55 4.83
C ALA A 114 -2.10 9.27 3.85
N LYS A 115 -0.80 9.34 4.14
CA LYS A 115 0.22 9.94 3.27
C LYS A 115 0.42 9.13 1.98
N ILE A 116 0.48 7.79 2.06
CA ILE A 116 0.64 6.91 0.89
C ILE A 116 -0.54 7.06 -0.06
N ILE A 117 -1.76 7.10 0.47
CA ILE A 117 -2.97 7.29 -0.34
C ILE A 117 -3.05 8.71 -0.88
N GLY A 118 -2.74 9.71 -0.06
CA GLY A 118 -2.87 11.13 -0.41
C GLY A 118 -4.31 11.47 -0.84
N ASN A 119 -4.43 12.28 -1.88
CA ASN A 119 -5.71 12.66 -2.49
C ASN A 119 -6.10 11.78 -3.69
N ASN A 120 -5.44 10.62 -3.85
CA ASN A 120 -5.68 9.77 -4.99
C ASN A 120 -6.94 8.90 -4.79
N LEU A 121 -7.56 8.55 -5.90
CA LEU A 121 -8.53 7.45 -5.91
C LEU A 121 -7.79 6.13 -5.75
N VAL A 122 -8.43 5.19 -5.06
CA VAL A 122 -7.90 3.84 -4.85
C VAL A 122 -8.67 2.82 -5.68
N GLU A 123 -7.98 1.76 -6.08
CA GLU A 123 -8.58 0.55 -6.62
C GLU A 123 -8.55 -0.52 -5.53
N ILE A 124 -9.59 -1.36 -5.47
CA ILE A 124 -9.80 -2.31 -4.38
C ILE A 124 -10.02 -3.70 -4.95
N GLU A 125 -9.16 -4.62 -4.60
CA GLU A 125 -9.30 -6.04 -4.90
C GLU A 125 -9.76 -6.79 -3.65
N VAL A 126 -11.06 -7.11 -3.59
CA VAL A 126 -11.64 -7.81 -2.45
C VAL A 126 -11.24 -9.29 -2.49
N LYS A 127 -10.61 -9.76 -1.43
CA LYS A 127 -10.22 -11.17 -1.24
C LYS A 127 -11.30 -11.97 -0.50
N ASN A 128 -11.87 -11.42 0.57
CA ASN A 128 -12.94 -12.05 1.35
C ASN A 128 -13.71 -11.02 2.19
N ARG A 129 -14.63 -11.50 3.04
CA ARG A 129 -15.27 -10.71 4.09
C ARG A 129 -14.98 -11.31 5.45
N ASP A 130 -14.71 -10.46 6.43
CA ASP A 130 -14.48 -10.92 7.78
C ASP A 130 -15.82 -11.14 8.55
N ARG A 131 -15.71 -11.73 9.74
CA ARG A 131 -16.87 -11.99 10.61
C ARG A 131 -17.61 -10.74 11.10
N TYR A 132 -17.02 -9.57 10.92
CA TYR A 132 -17.61 -8.26 11.27
C TYR A 132 -18.25 -7.58 10.05
N GLY A 133 -18.32 -8.27 8.90
CA GLY A 133 -18.89 -7.76 7.66
C GLY A 133 -18.01 -6.78 6.88
N ARG A 134 -16.74 -6.57 7.30
CA ARG A 134 -15.80 -5.72 6.55
C ARG A 134 -15.31 -6.47 5.32
N SER A 135 -15.16 -5.77 4.21
CA SER A 135 -14.44 -6.29 3.06
C SER A 135 -12.93 -6.33 3.37
N VAL A 136 -12.33 -7.51 3.22
CA VAL A 136 -10.87 -7.69 3.37
C VAL A 136 -10.25 -7.65 2.00
N ALA A 137 -9.36 -6.68 1.73
CA ALA A 137 -8.94 -6.36 0.38
C ALA A 137 -7.49 -5.90 0.26
N VAL A 138 -6.93 -6.06 -0.95
CA VAL A 138 -5.72 -5.35 -1.36
C VAL A 138 -6.14 -4.00 -1.94
N VAL A 139 -5.42 -2.95 -1.57
CA VAL A 139 -5.66 -1.57 -1.98
C VAL A 139 -4.53 -1.11 -2.89
N TYR A 140 -4.87 -0.49 -4.01
CA TYR A 140 -3.90 0.04 -4.97
C TYR A 140 -4.09 1.54 -5.14
N VAL A 141 -2.98 2.25 -5.28
CA VAL A 141 -2.91 3.66 -5.68
C VAL A 141 -1.98 3.78 -6.87
N ASN A 142 -2.48 4.26 -8.01
CA ASN A 142 -1.70 4.39 -9.24
C ASN A 142 -0.95 3.10 -9.61
N GLY A 143 -1.60 1.95 -9.46
CA GLY A 143 -1.06 0.62 -9.73
C GLY A 143 -0.10 0.07 -8.67
N LYS A 144 0.21 0.81 -7.60
CA LYS A 144 1.09 0.36 -6.51
C LYS A 144 0.27 -0.26 -5.39
N ASN A 145 0.70 -1.43 -4.92
CA ASN A 145 0.10 -2.14 -3.79
C ASN A 145 0.41 -1.41 -2.47
N VAL A 146 -0.61 -0.78 -1.89
CA VAL A 146 -0.50 -0.01 -0.63
C VAL A 146 -0.24 -0.93 0.56
N ASN A 147 -0.78 -2.16 0.55
CA ASN A 147 -0.57 -3.13 1.62
C ASN A 147 0.93 -3.49 1.73
N GLN A 148 1.57 -3.80 0.60
CA GLN A 148 3.00 -4.06 0.53
C GLN A 148 3.82 -2.84 0.95
N GLU A 149 3.43 -1.65 0.50
CA GLU A 149 4.13 -0.40 0.84
C GLU A 149 4.12 -0.12 2.35
N MET A 150 3.01 -0.40 3.03
CA MET A 150 2.92 -0.29 4.49
C MET A 150 3.90 -1.23 5.20
N VAL A 151 4.06 -2.46 4.74
CA VAL A 151 5.03 -3.42 5.29
C VAL A 151 6.47 -3.02 4.92
N ARG A 152 6.71 -2.66 3.66
CA ARG A 152 8.03 -2.26 3.14
C ARG A 152 8.63 -1.10 3.92
N THR A 153 7.80 -0.14 4.32
CA THR A 153 8.19 1.05 5.06
C THR A 153 8.14 0.89 6.58
N GLY A 154 7.79 -0.31 7.06
CA GLY A 154 7.71 -0.61 8.49
C GLY A 154 6.54 0.08 9.19
N ASN A 155 5.45 0.38 8.49
CA ASN A 155 4.27 1.02 9.05
C ASN A 155 3.16 0.03 9.42
N ALA A 156 3.27 -1.24 8.98
CA ALA A 156 2.44 -2.35 9.38
C ALA A 156 3.27 -3.63 9.44
N TRP A 157 2.77 -4.61 10.17
CA TRP A 157 3.29 -5.97 10.16
C TRP A 157 2.71 -6.75 8.99
N TRP A 158 3.47 -7.65 8.39
CA TRP A 158 2.92 -8.75 7.64
C TRP A 158 2.19 -9.70 8.58
N TYR A 159 0.91 -9.93 8.32
CA TYR A 159 0.09 -10.84 9.11
C TYR A 159 0.01 -12.19 8.40
N TYR A 160 1.00 -13.04 8.67
CA TYR A 160 1.25 -14.32 8.00
C TYR A 160 0.07 -15.32 8.08
N GLU A 161 -0.88 -15.13 8.99
CA GLU A 161 -2.05 -16.00 9.10
C GLU A 161 -2.99 -15.90 7.89
N TYR A 162 -2.93 -14.82 7.12
CA TYR A 162 -3.69 -14.69 5.88
C TYR A 162 -3.08 -15.49 4.73
N ASP A 163 -1.76 -15.46 4.61
CA ASP A 163 -1.02 -16.22 3.60
C ASP A 163 0.39 -16.52 4.10
N LYS A 164 0.59 -17.75 4.56
CA LYS A 164 1.88 -18.22 5.10
C LYS A 164 2.94 -18.44 4.02
N LYS A 165 2.54 -18.41 2.74
CA LYS A 165 3.43 -18.63 1.59
C LYS A 165 3.79 -17.34 0.86
N ASP A 166 3.36 -16.20 1.33
CA ASP A 166 3.68 -14.90 0.73
C ASP A 166 5.13 -14.51 1.08
N THR A 167 6.06 -15.05 0.28
CA THR A 167 7.49 -14.81 0.44
C THR A 167 7.88 -13.36 0.16
N GLU A 168 7.11 -12.64 -0.65
CA GLU A 168 7.35 -11.23 -0.93
C GLU A 168 7.09 -10.38 0.32
N MET A 169 5.95 -10.56 0.98
CA MET A 169 5.61 -9.86 2.23
C MET A 169 6.59 -10.20 3.35
N GLU A 170 7.04 -11.46 3.44
CA GLU A 170 8.07 -11.88 4.38
C GLU A 170 9.37 -11.10 4.18
N GLN A 171 9.86 -11.01 2.92
CA GLN A 171 11.08 -10.29 2.57
C GLN A 171 10.95 -8.78 2.82
N LEU A 172 9.80 -8.18 2.50
CA LEU A 172 9.53 -6.77 2.77
C LEU A 172 9.64 -6.48 4.26
N GLN A 173 9.01 -7.31 5.11
CA GLN A 173 9.11 -7.15 6.56
C GLN A 173 10.52 -7.38 7.09
N ALA A 174 11.23 -8.41 6.60
CA ALA A 174 12.60 -8.69 7.00
C ALA A 174 13.52 -7.49 6.69
N ASN A 175 13.38 -6.89 5.50
CA ASN A 175 14.11 -5.69 5.10
C ASN A 175 13.76 -4.47 5.95
N ALA A 176 12.46 -4.26 6.27
CA ALA A 176 12.04 -3.17 7.15
C ALA A 176 12.65 -3.31 8.56
N LYS A 177 12.66 -4.52 9.12
CA LYS A 177 13.31 -4.81 10.41
C LYS A 177 14.81 -4.60 10.37
N LYS A 178 15.52 -5.13 9.35
CA LYS A 178 16.97 -4.98 9.17
C LYS A 178 17.39 -3.51 9.11
N ASN A 179 16.62 -2.70 8.39
CA ASN A 179 16.91 -1.28 8.20
C ASN A 179 16.28 -0.39 9.27
N LYS A 180 15.63 -0.96 10.29
CA LYS A 180 14.99 -0.25 11.41
C LYS A 180 14.00 0.82 10.92
N LEU A 181 13.17 0.49 9.92
CA LEU A 181 12.20 1.41 9.36
C LEU A 181 10.92 1.46 10.21
N GLY A 182 10.29 2.63 10.22
CA GLY A 182 9.00 2.83 10.83
C GLY A 182 8.93 2.36 12.30
N LEU A 183 7.97 1.51 12.61
CA LEU A 183 7.77 0.93 13.93
C LEU A 183 9.00 0.14 14.44
N PHE A 184 9.82 -0.41 13.53
CA PHE A 184 11.03 -1.16 13.87
C PHE A 184 12.23 -0.25 14.24
N SER A 185 12.09 1.07 14.13
CA SER A 185 13.14 2.02 14.56
C SER A 185 13.28 2.11 16.08
N LYS A 186 12.24 1.79 16.82
CA LYS A 186 12.21 1.78 18.29
C LYS A 186 12.45 0.36 18.82
N ARG A 187 13.02 0.26 20.02
CA ARG A 187 13.09 -1.02 20.73
C ARG A 187 11.75 -1.30 21.42
N GLY A 188 11.42 -2.61 21.60
CA GLY A 188 10.24 -3.01 22.37
C GLY A 188 8.92 -2.89 21.61
N TYR A 189 8.97 -2.87 20.27
CA TYR A 189 7.76 -2.95 19.47
C TYR A 189 7.02 -4.27 19.73
N VAL A 190 5.69 -4.19 19.83
CA VAL A 190 4.80 -5.31 20.08
C VAL A 190 3.90 -5.51 18.87
N GLU A 191 3.66 -6.75 18.50
CA GLU A 191 2.74 -7.09 17.45
C GLU A 191 1.30 -6.72 17.82
N PRO A 192 0.48 -6.20 16.89
CA PRO A 192 -0.89 -5.77 17.18
C PRO A 192 -1.77 -6.88 17.77
N TRP A 193 -1.61 -8.11 17.31
CA TRP A 193 -2.35 -9.27 17.84
C TRP A 193 -1.98 -9.62 19.28
N ILE A 194 -0.70 -9.44 19.67
CA ILE A 194 -0.25 -9.59 21.07
C ILE A 194 -0.85 -8.47 21.93
N TYR A 195 -0.72 -7.22 21.46
CA TYR A 195 -1.30 -6.07 22.16
C TYR A 195 -2.81 -6.23 22.41
N ARG A 196 -3.58 -6.68 21.42
CA ARG A 196 -5.02 -6.96 21.59
C ARG A 196 -5.29 -8.05 22.62
N LYS A 197 -4.48 -9.10 22.65
CA LYS A 197 -4.60 -10.19 23.62
C LYS A 197 -4.34 -9.71 25.05
N GLU A 198 -3.28 -8.95 25.26
CA GLU A 198 -2.94 -8.37 26.56
C GLU A 198 -3.99 -7.39 27.07
N LYS A 199 -4.45 -6.50 26.21
CA LYS A 199 -5.51 -5.54 26.54
C LYS A 199 -6.82 -6.23 26.92
N LYS A 200 -7.17 -7.31 26.25
CA LYS A 200 -8.36 -8.12 26.59
C LYS A 200 -8.20 -8.80 27.95
N ALA A 201 -7.02 -9.33 28.28
CA ALA A 201 -6.73 -9.91 29.57
C ALA A 201 -6.85 -8.89 30.72
N GLN A 202 -6.30 -7.68 30.54
CA GLN A 202 -6.39 -6.60 31.52
C GLN A 202 -7.83 -6.12 31.79
N THR A 203 -8.68 -6.12 30.75
CA THR A 203 -10.09 -5.73 30.88
C THR A 203 -10.94 -6.80 31.58
N SER A 204 -10.58 -8.07 31.43
CA SER A 204 -11.30 -9.19 32.07
C SER A 204 -10.99 -9.33 33.57
N THR A 205 -9.84 -8.82 34.03
CA THR A 205 -9.42 -8.88 35.45
C THR A 205 -9.92 -7.70 36.29
N LYS A 206 -10.49 -6.64 35.69
CA LYS A 206 -11.09 -5.52 36.44
C LYS A 206 -12.39 -5.97 37.12
N PRO A 207 -12.54 -5.84 38.46
CA PRO A 207 -13.78 -6.15 39.15
C PRO A 207 -14.96 -5.37 38.56
N ARG A 208 -16.04 -6.07 38.30
CA ARG A 208 -17.28 -5.47 37.81
C ARG A 208 -17.91 -4.67 38.97
N VAL A 209 -17.62 -3.37 39.05
CA VAL A 209 -18.29 -2.49 40.02
C VAL A 209 -19.79 -2.51 39.70
N ARG A 210 -20.57 -3.19 40.54
CA ARG A 210 -22.05 -3.10 40.48
C ARG A 210 -22.43 -1.66 40.85
N ARG A 211 -22.92 -0.90 39.89
CA ARG A 211 -23.63 0.33 40.19
C ARG A 211 -24.93 -0.08 40.90
N LYS A 212 -25.07 0.38 42.15
CA LYS A 212 -26.34 0.34 42.89
C LYS A 212 -27.29 1.37 42.34
#